data_d9e9d20df34543954aa88029e39cf1bf
#
_entry.id   d9e9d20df34543954aa88029e39cf1bf
#
_cell.length_a   1.000
_cell.length_b   1.000
_cell.length_c   1.000
_cell.angle_alpha   90.00
_cell.angle_beta   90.00
_cell.angle_gamma   90.00
#
_symmetry.space_group_name_H-M   'P 1'
#
loop_
_entity.id
_entity.type
_entity.pdbx_description
1 polymer ?
#
loop_
_entity_poly.entity_id
_entity_poly.type
_entity_poly.pdbx_seq_one_letter_code
_entity_poly.pdbx_strand_id
1 'polypeptide(L)'
;MKVVEINSGFRGSTGTIMLSIADLVRSCGGEAYTFSEKKPGAAPNGHQFFGTKFENLFHRGVSVFSGISGKGSKSGTKELLKQIDAIHPDILHLHNLHGWYINLPMLFDYIKKNNIRTVWTLHDCWGFTAPASYTHL
;
A
#
# COMPACT_ATOMS: atom_id res chain seq x y z
N MET A 1 17.31 9.27 -7.34
CA MET A 1 16.60 8.63 -6.19
C MET A 1 15.31 8.04 -6.71
N LYS A 2 15.04 6.77 -6.42
CA LYS A 2 13.82 6.05 -6.78
C LYS A 2 12.92 5.86 -5.56
N VAL A 3 11.69 6.31 -5.63
CA VAL A 3 10.70 6.18 -4.56
C VAL A 3 9.52 5.34 -5.04
N VAL A 4 9.14 4.35 -4.24
CA VAL A 4 7.90 3.60 -4.44
C VAL A 4 6.90 4.01 -3.37
N GLU A 5 5.73 4.42 -3.78
CA GLU A 5 4.62 4.85 -2.94
C GLU A 5 3.51 3.79 -2.93
N ILE A 6 3.04 3.36 -1.76
CA ILE A 6 1.98 2.37 -1.63
C ILE A 6 0.83 2.93 -0.79
N ASN A 7 -0.38 2.90 -1.34
CA ASN A 7 -1.60 3.32 -0.65
C ASN A 7 -2.78 2.39 -0.98
N SER A 8 -3.83 2.40 -0.17
CA SER A 8 -5.07 1.65 -0.43
C SER A 8 -5.85 2.12 -1.66
N GLY A 9 -5.61 3.34 -2.13
CA GLY A 9 -6.23 3.90 -3.33
C GLY A 9 -5.50 5.15 -3.79
N PHE A 10 -5.75 5.56 -5.03
CA PHE A 10 -5.18 6.77 -5.63
C PHE A 10 -6.14 7.97 -5.57
N ARG A 11 -7.36 7.79 -5.06
CA ARG A 11 -8.39 8.83 -4.89
C ARG A 11 -8.59 9.15 -3.42
N GLY A 12 -9.25 10.30 -3.16
CA GLY A 12 -9.45 10.81 -1.80
C GLY A 12 -8.20 11.49 -1.24
N SER A 13 -8.26 11.95 0.01
CA SER A 13 -7.21 12.76 0.65
C SER A 13 -5.84 12.07 0.64
N THR A 14 -5.77 10.84 1.10
CA THR A 14 -4.50 10.09 1.19
C THR A 14 -3.93 9.72 -0.17
N GLY A 15 -4.79 9.42 -1.16
CA GLY A 15 -4.39 9.19 -2.54
C GLY A 15 -3.83 10.45 -3.20
N THR A 16 -4.47 11.60 -2.97
CA THR A 16 -3.97 12.89 -3.45
C THR A 16 -2.61 13.23 -2.84
N ILE A 17 -2.42 12.99 -1.54
CA ILE A 17 -1.13 13.21 -0.87
C ILE A 17 -0.04 12.32 -1.50
N MET A 18 -0.30 11.03 -1.66
CA MET A 18 0.63 10.10 -2.32
C MET A 18 1.03 10.59 -3.72
N LEU A 19 0.07 10.98 -4.55
CA LEU A 19 0.34 11.46 -5.91
C LEU A 19 1.12 12.77 -5.90
N SER A 20 0.81 13.70 -4.99
CA SER A 20 1.53 14.98 -4.86
C SER A 20 2.98 14.78 -4.43
N ILE A 21 3.25 13.82 -3.53
CA ILE A 21 4.62 13.46 -3.14
C ILE A 21 5.37 12.85 -4.33
N ALA A 22 4.73 11.95 -5.07
CA ALA A 22 5.34 11.37 -6.26
C ALA A 22 5.68 12.42 -7.33
N ASP A 23 4.82 13.41 -7.53
CA ASP A 23 5.07 14.52 -8.47
C ASP A 23 6.20 15.42 -7.97
N LEU A 24 6.27 15.69 -6.66
CA LEU A 24 7.38 16.42 -6.05
C LEU A 24 8.72 15.69 -6.26
N VAL A 25 8.77 14.37 -6.02
CA VAL A 25 9.97 13.56 -6.27
C VAL A 25 10.42 13.69 -7.73
N ARG A 26 9.50 13.61 -8.68
CA ARG A 26 9.79 13.76 -10.11
C ARG A 26 10.28 15.17 -10.45
N SER A 27 9.67 16.20 -9.90
CA SER A 27 10.09 17.59 -10.11
C SER A 27 11.50 17.88 -9.58
N CYS A 28 11.94 17.13 -8.56
CA CYS A 28 13.29 17.19 -8.03
C CYS A 28 14.29 16.28 -8.79
N GLY A 29 13.93 15.75 -9.96
CA GLY A 29 14.80 14.87 -10.75
C GLY A 29 14.90 13.43 -10.28
N GLY A 30 14.00 12.99 -9.39
CA GLY A 30 13.87 11.60 -8.96
C GLY A 30 12.88 10.81 -9.83
N GLU A 31 12.82 9.52 -9.57
CA GLU A 31 11.81 8.62 -10.13
C GLU A 31 10.81 8.25 -9.04
N ALA A 32 9.52 8.31 -9.34
CA ALA A 32 8.46 7.90 -8.42
C ALA A 32 7.47 6.96 -9.08
N TYR A 33 7.17 5.88 -8.39
CA TYR A 33 6.25 4.82 -8.79
C TYR A 33 5.16 4.72 -7.74
N THR A 34 3.90 4.77 -8.16
CA THR A 34 2.76 4.74 -7.23
C THR A 34 1.93 3.49 -7.43
N PHE A 35 1.59 2.82 -6.34
CA PHE A 35 0.84 1.57 -6.33
C PHE A 35 -0.40 1.66 -5.45
N SER A 36 -1.51 1.10 -5.93
CA SER A 36 -2.69 0.89 -5.10
C SER A 36 -3.47 -0.36 -5.51
N GLU A 37 -4.44 -0.73 -4.66
CA GLU A 37 -5.45 -1.71 -5.03
C GLU A 37 -6.19 -1.28 -6.29
N LYS A 38 -6.54 -2.25 -7.15
CA LYS A 38 -7.31 -2.01 -8.36
C LYS A 38 -8.73 -1.54 -8.02
N LYS A 39 -9.02 -0.27 -8.31
CA LYS A 39 -10.33 0.36 -8.15
C LYS A 39 -10.88 0.84 -9.49
N PRO A 40 -12.22 0.97 -9.65
CA PRO A 40 -12.79 1.50 -10.89
C PRO A 40 -12.34 2.92 -11.18
N GLY A 41 -12.14 3.21 -12.47
CA GLY A 41 -11.78 4.54 -12.98
C GLY A 41 -10.41 4.60 -13.62
N ALA A 42 -10.17 5.66 -14.40
CA ALA A 42 -8.88 5.92 -15.02
C ALA A 42 -7.83 6.24 -13.94
N ALA A 43 -6.69 5.57 -14.01
CA ALA A 43 -5.56 5.86 -13.17
C ALA A 43 -4.76 7.06 -13.71
N PRO A 44 -4.10 7.85 -12.86
CA PRO A 44 -3.13 8.84 -13.29
C PRO A 44 -1.96 8.19 -14.04
N ASN A 45 -1.26 8.98 -14.87
CA ASN A 45 -0.06 8.50 -15.56
C ASN A 45 0.98 7.96 -14.57
N GLY A 46 1.52 6.77 -14.87
CA GLY A 46 2.54 6.12 -14.03
C GLY A 46 2.01 5.46 -12.75
N HIS A 47 0.69 5.48 -12.50
CA HIS A 47 0.08 4.75 -11.40
C HIS A 47 -0.17 3.29 -11.78
N GLN A 48 0.19 2.38 -10.91
CA GLN A 48 0.06 0.94 -11.12
C GLN A 48 -0.90 0.31 -10.11
N PHE A 49 -1.60 -0.72 -10.56
CA PHE A 49 -2.50 -1.50 -9.72
C PHE A 49 -1.93 -2.88 -9.44
N PHE A 50 -2.23 -3.40 -8.26
CA PHE A 50 -1.94 -4.78 -7.92
C PHE A 50 -3.14 -5.45 -7.25
N GLY A 51 -3.16 -6.79 -7.28
CA GLY A 51 -4.25 -7.60 -6.75
C GLY A 51 -5.49 -7.64 -7.64
N THR A 52 -6.35 -8.62 -7.39
CA THR A 52 -7.61 -8.81 -8.12
C THR A 52 -8.81 -8.55 -7.22
N LYS A 53 -9.93 -8.05 -7.79
CA LYS A 53 -11.19 -7.81 -7.06
C LYS A 53 -11.73 -9.08 -6.37
N PHE A 54 -11.49 -10.24 -6.93
CA PHE A 54 -12.03 -11.51 -6.44
C PHE A 54 -11.34 -11.97 -5.16
N GLU A 55 -10.03 -11.81 -5.07
CA GLU A 55 -9.28 -12.15 -3.86
C GLU A 55 -9.64 -11.24 -2.68
N ASN A 56 -9.84 -9.96 -2.95
CA ASN A 56 -10.21 -8.98 -1.91
C ASN A 56 -11.59 -9.27 -1.32
N LEU A 57 -12.55 -9.76 -2.13
CA LEU A 57 -13.89 -10.12 -1.64
C LEU A 57 -13.84 -11.37 -0.75
N PHE A 58 -13.06 -12.40 -1.14
CA PHE A 58 -12.88 -13.62 -0.36
C PHE A 58 -12.17 -13.32 0.99
N HIS A 59 -11.12 -12.49 0.94
CA HIS A 59 -10.39 -12.11 2.16
C HIS A 59 -11.20 -11.24 3.11
N ARG A 60 -12.11 -10.39 2.61
CA ARG A 60 -13.08 -9.69 3.47
C ARG A 60 -13.95 -10.65 4.26
N GLY A 61 -14.48 -11.68 3.62
CA GLY A 61 -15.27 -12.72 4.30
C GLY A 61 -14.48 -13.43 5.42
N VAL A 62 -13.25 -13.86 5.14
CA VAL A 62 -12.39 -14.55 6.10
C VAL A 62 -11.96 -13.63 7.26
N SER A 63 -11.68 -12.35 6.99
CA SER A 63 -11.25 -11.41 8.04
C SER A 63 -12.37 -11.05 9.02
N VAL A 64 -13.61 -10.95 8.54
CA VAL A 64 -14.78 -10.71 9.40
C VAL A 64 -14.99 -11.87 10.37
N PHE A 65 -14.73 -13.11 9.93
CA PHE A 65 -14.88 -14.30 10.77
C PHE A 65 -13.69 -14.55 11.72
N SER A 66 -12.47 -14.18 11.34
CA SER A 66 -11.26 -14.49 12.10
C SER A 66 -10.71 -13.34 12.95
N GLY A 67 -11.24 -12.12 12.80
CA GLY A 67 -10.76 -10.93 13.51
C GLY A 67 -9.32 -10.52 13.18
N ILE A 68 -8.67 -11.17 12.20
CA ILE A 68 -7.27 -10.94 11.85
C ILE A 68 -7.20 -10.03 10.62
N SER A 69 -7.07 -8.72 10.85
CA SER A 69 -6.75 -7.76 9.80
C SER A 69 -5.26 -7.84 9.40
N GLY A 70 -4.95 -7.55 8.14
CA GLY A 70 -3.56 -7.52 7.65
C GLY A 70 -3.05 -8.82 7.01
N LYS A 71 -3.85 -9.89 6.94
CA LYS A 71 -3.55 -11.09 6.13
C LYS A 71 -4.22 -11.04 4.76
N GLY A 72 -4.25 -9.87 4.12
CA GLY A 72 -4.85 -9.66 2.80
C GLY A 72 -4.24 -10.51 1.69
N SER A 73 -4.61 -10.21 0.45
CA SER A 73 -4.23 -10.96 -0.74
C SER A 73 -2.74 -11.35 -0.80
N LYS A 74 -2.45 -12.63 -0.67
CA LYS A 74 -1.07 -13.14 -0.80
C LYS A 74 -0.57 -13.05 -2.25
N SER A 75 -1.43 -13.31 -3.24
CA SER A 75 -1.02 -13.30 -4.65
C SER A 75 -0.83 -11.87 -5.14
N GLY A 76 -1.74 -10.96 -4.80
CA GLY A 76 -1.60 -9.53 -5.11
C GLY A 76 -0.36 -8.91 -4.47
N THR A 77 -0.07 -9.28 -3.21
CA THR A 77 1.15 -8.83 -2.54
C THR A 77 2.41 -9.41 -3.20
N LYS A 78 2.41 -10.68 -3.61
CA LYS A 78 3.55 -11.26 -4.37
C LYS A 78 3.79 -10.52 -5.69
N GLU A 79 2.74 -10.17 -6.41
CA GLU A 79 2.84 -9.39 -7.65
C GLU A 79 3.44 -8.01 -7.38
N LEU A 80 2.94 -7.30 -6.36
CA LEU A 80 3.50 -6.02 -5.93
C LEU A 80 4.99 -6.14 -5.59
N LEU A 81 5.37 -7.12 -4.76
CA LEU A 81 6.76 -7.32 -4.36
C LEU A 81 7.69 -7.61 -5.53
N LYS A 82 7.24 -8.34 -6.56
CA LYS A 82 8.01 -8.54 -7.80
C LYS A 82 8.23 -7.22 -8.54
N GLN A 83 7.23 -6.36 -8.58
CA GLN A 83 7.35 -5.05 -9.24
C GLN A 83 8.30 -4.13 -8.46
N ILE A 84 8.21 -4.13 -7.14
CA ILE A 84 9.14 -3.38 -6.27
C ILE A 84 10.59 -3.89 -6.47
N ASP A 85 10.76 -5.21 -6.53
CA ASP A 85 12.06 -5.83 -6.75
C ASP A 85 12.67 -5.42 -8.11
N ALA A 86 11.87 -5.35 -9.17
CA ALA A 86 12.32 -4.89 -10.49
C ALA A 86 12.68 -3.39 -10.53
N ILE A 87 12.05 -2.57 -9.69
CA ILE A 87 12.33 -1.13 -9.59
C ILE A 87 13.63 -0.86 -8.83
N HIS A 88 13.96 -1.68 -7.83
CA HIS A 88 15.06 -1.44 -6.87
C HIS A 88 14.97 -0.04 -6.25
N PRO A 89 13.93 0.26 -5.43
CA PRO A 89 13.74 1.58 -4.87
C PRO A 89 14.77 1.92 -3.80
N ASP A 90 15.16 3.19 -3.74
CA ASP A 90 15.94 3.74 -2.63
C ASP A 90 15.09 3.92 -1.38
N ILE A 91 13.81 4.23 -1.57
CA ILE A 91 12.83 4.45 -0.50
C ILE A 91 11.50 3.78 -0.86
N LEU A 92 10.94 3.06 0.12
CA LEU A 92 9.58 2.58 0.08
C LEU A 92 8.73 3.44 1.03
N HIS A 93 7.77 4.19 0.47
CA HIS A 93 6.89 5.05 1.24
C HIS A 93 5.51 4.42 1.36
N LEU A 94 5.11 4.13 2.59
CA LEU A 94 3.85 3.48 2.92
C LEU A 94 2.86 4.52 3.44
N HIS A 95 1.61 4.42 2.98
CA HIS A 95 0.50 5.24 3.45
C HIS A 95 -0.52 4.39 4.20
N ASN A 96 -1.80 4.42 3.82
CA ASN A 96 -2.83 3.59 4.44
C ASN A 96 -2.66 2.12 4.05
N LEU A 97 -2.20 1.31 4.99
CA LEU A 97 -2.06 -0.13 4.83
C LEU A 97 -3.25 -0.92 5.39
N HIS A 98 -4.19 -0.24 6.04
CA HIS A 98 -5.41 -0.88 6.50
C HIS A 98 -6.35 -1.19 5.32
N GLY A 99 -7.21 -2.17 5.49
CA GLY A 99 -7.96 -2.75 4.39
C GLY A 99 -7.35 -4.09 3.97
N TRP A 100 -8.08 -4.93 3.34
CA TRP A 100 -7.71 -6.32 3.07
C TRP A 100 -6.93 -6.50 1.76
N TYR A 101 -6.32 -5.44 1.23
CA TYR A 101 -5.71 -5.43 -0.09
C TYR A 101 -4.24 -5.88 -0.12
N ILE A 102 -3.55 -5.84 1.02
CA ILE A 102 -2.13 -6.17 1.14
C ILE A 102 -1.88 -7.14 2.31
N ASN A 103 -0.95 -8.07 2.15
CA ASN A 103 -0.50 -8.96 3.21
C ASN A 103 0.68 -8.33 3.95
N LEU A 104 0.43 -7.76 5.12
CA LEU A 104 1.42 -7.02 5.90
C LEU A 104 2.62 -7.88 6.33
N PRO A 105 2.45 -9.11 6.86
CA PRO A 105 3.58 -9.95 7.17
C PRO A 105 4.53 -10.13 5.98
N MET A 106 4.01 -10.44 4.80
CA MET A 106 4.83 -10.59 3.59
C MET A 106 5.54 -9.30 3.19
N LEU A 107 4.87 -8.15 3.29
CA LEU A 107 5.46 -6.86 2.98
C LEU A 107 6.61 -6.52 3.93
N PHE A 108 6.39 -6.65 5.24
CA PHE A 108 7.42 -6.33 6.23
C PHE A 108 8.58 -7.33 6.25
N ASP A 109 8.33 -8.62 6.01
CA ASP A 109 9.38 -9.62 5.84
C ASP A 109 10.26 -9.28 4.61
N TYR A 110 9.65 -8.86 3.50
CA TYR A 110 10.37 -8.43 2.30
C TYR A 110 11.22 -7.17 2.57
N ILE A 111 10.66 -6.16 3.21
CA ILE A 111 11.36 -4.92 3.59
C ILE A 111 12.59 -5.25 4.45
N LYS A 112 12.40 -6.06 5.48
CA LYS A 112 13.46 -6.47 6.40
C LYS A 112 14.55 -7.28 5.69
N LYS A 113 14.16 -8.27 4.88
CA LYS A 113 15.09 -9.13 4.15
C LYS A 113 15.98 -8.35 3.19
N ASN A 114 15.42 -7.35 2.52
CA ASN A 114 16.13 -6.56 1.51
C ASN A 114 16.71 -5.25 2.07
N ASN A 115 16.58 -5.00 3.39
CA ASN A 115 17.06 -3.81 4.08
C ASN A 115 16.63 -2.50 3.39
N ILE A 116 15.37 -2.42 2.93
CA ILE A 116 14.83 -1.28 2.20
C ILE A 116 14.55 -0.14 3.18
N ARG A 117 15.08 1.05 2.91
CA ARG A 117 14.72 2.26 3.65
C ARG A 117 13.23 2.54 3.49
N THR A 118 12.51 2.61 4.61
CA THR A 118 11.05 2.72 4.60
C THR A 118 10.60 3.94 5.39
N VAL A 119 9.67 4.69 4.81
CA VAL A 119 8.90 5.75 5.46
C VAL A 119 7.46 5.29 5.56
N TRP A 120 6.80 5.51 6.67
CA TRP A 120 5.38 5.22 6.84
C TRP A 120 4.65 6.45 7.36
N THR A 121 3.83 7.08 6.49
CA THR A 121 2.95 8.17 6.87
C THR A 121 1.65 7.61 7.44
N LEU A 122 1.44 7.82 8.73
CA LEU A 122 0.21 7.45 9.41
C LEU A 122 -0.83 8.55 9.19
N HIS A 123 -1.85 8.25 8.41
CA HIS A 123 -2.99 9.15 8.15
C HIS A 123 -4.09 9.04 9.21
N ASP A 124 -4.01 8.01 10.03
CA ASP A 124 -4.91 7.69 11.13
C ASP A 124 -4.17 6.88 12.20
N CYS A 125 -4.87 6.54 13.28
CA CYS A 125 -4.27 5.82 14.40
C CYS A 125 -4.25 4.30 14.23
N TRP A 126 -4.68 3.76 13.08
CA TRP A 126 -4.81 2.31 12.87
C TRP A 126 -3.50 1.54 13.11
N GLY A 127 -2.37 2.14 12.80
CA GLY A 127 -1.05 1.49 12.93
C GLY A 127 -0.66 1.14 14.39
N PHE A 128 -1.33 1.74 15.39
CA PHE A 128 -1.02 1.56 16.82
C PHE A 128 -2.25 1.42 17.72
N THR A 129 -3.46 1.37 17.15
CA THR A 129 -4.70 1.15 17.91
C THR A 129 -5.38 -0.14 17.46
N ALA A 130 -6.05 -0.81 18.40
CA ALA A 130 -6.95 -1.90 18.04
C ALA A 130 -8.20 -1.36 17.33
N PRO A 131 -8.81 -2.09 16.39
CA PRO A 131 -10.00 -1.65 15.65
C PRO A 131 -11.18 -1.22 16.53
N ALA A 132 -11.28 -1.76 17.72
CA ALA A 132 -12.37 -1.46 18.67
C ALA A 132 -12.26 -0.07 19.34
N SER A 133 -11.11 0.58 19.31
CA SER A 133 -10.91 1.88 19.95
C SER A 133 -11.40 3.08 19.13
N TYR A 134 -11.75 2.89 17.86
CA TYR A 134 -12.27 3.94 16.99
C TYR A 134 -13.77 4.23 17.15
N THR A 135 -14.51 3.30 17.71
CA THR A 135 -15.99 3.40 17.78
C THR A 135 -16.51 4.04 19.04
N HIS A 136 -15.65 4.49 19.95
CA HIS A 136 -16.04 4.98 21.28
C HIS A 136 -15.47 6.36 21.67
N LEU A 137 -15.07 7.17 20.66
CA LEU A 137 -14.75 8.59 20.88
C LEU A 137 -15.84 9.48 20.29
#